data_32a6edf9023237760cd78bfbb42be48d
#
_entry.id   32a6edf9023237760cd78bfbb42be48d
#
_cell.length_a   1.000
_cell.length_b   1.000
_cell.length_c   1.000
_cell.angle_alpha   90.00
_cell.angle_beta   90.00
_cell.angle_gamma   90.00
#
_symmetry.space_group_name_H-M   'P 1'
#
loop_
_entity.id
_entity.type
_entity.pdbx_description
1 polymer ?
#
loop_
_entity_poly.entity_id
_entity_poly.type
_entity_poly.pdbx_seq_one_letter_code
_entity_poly.pdbx_strand_id
1 'polypeptide(L)'
;SSAASDVYKRQRVNHAARSVISPDVNIETNEIGVPPVFAKRLTYPEPVTVHNYELMRQLVIHGPDVYPGAHAVRAEDGTETLLKNLSVEERTALANQLLTPQGQTSRQARGTFGGVGGTLRTPVTNKQVLRHLRTGDILVMNRQPTLHKPSMMAHRARVLQGERTIRMHYANCNSYNADFDGDEMNMHFPQSQMARAECYHIANTDNQYLVPTSGNPLRGLIQDHVVGGVWMTSKNTLYTRDEYQQLIFGALRPETYGIGGRIRTLPPAIFRPVPRWTGKQVISTILLNVTPPHAQ
;
A
#
# COMPACT_ATOMS: atom_id res chain seq x y z
N SER A 1 31.26 -18.15 -20.61
CA SER A 1 29.81 -18.04 -20.34
C SER A 1 29.47 -17.69 -18.89
N SER A 2 30.42 -17.74 -17.95
CA SER A 2 30.18 -17.42 -16.54
C SER A 2 30.16 -15.91 -16.22
N ALA A 3 31.00 -15.12 -16.88
CA ALA A 3 31.14 -13.67 -16.60
C ALA A 3 29.87 -12.87 -16.96
N ALA A 4 29.17 -13.21 -18.03
CA ALA A 4 27.93 -12.54 -18.41
C ALA A 4 26.79 -12.83 -17.42
N SER A 5 26.71 -14.05 -16.90
CA SER A 5 25.72 -14.43 -15.88
C SER A 5 25.95 -13.73 -14.56
N ASP A 6 27.20 -13.45 -14.20
CA ASP A 6 27.55 -12.74 -12.97
C ASP A 6 27.29 -11.23 -13.06
N VAL A 7 27.35 -10.64 -14.25
CA VAL A 7 26.96 -9.25 -14.48
C VAL A 7 25.45 -9.06 -14.29
N TYR A 8 24.65 -9.98 -14.81
CA TYR A 8 23.19 -9.93 -14.60
C TYR A 8 22.78 -10.13 -13.14
N LYS A 9 23.48 -10.94 -12.38
CA LYS A 9 23.23 -11.17 -10.95
C LYS A 9 23.56 -9.95 -10.06
N ARG A 10 24.36 -9.01 -10.55
CA ARG A 10 24.78 -7.80 -9.83
C ARG A 10 24.02 -6.54 -10.22
N GLN A 11 23.00 -6.62 -11.06
CA GLN A 11 22.17 -5.47 -11.39
C GLN A 11 21.38 -5.01 -10.17
N ARG A 12 21.55 -3.74 -9.81
CA ARG A 12 20.70 -3.10 -8.79
C ARG A 12 19.32 -2.84 -9.39
N VAL A 13 18.29 -3.26 -8.67
CA VAL A 13 16.90 -2.98 -9.03
C VAL A 13 16.59 -1.52 -8.70
N ASN A 14 15.98 -0.80 -9.66
CA ASN A 14 15.47 0.55 -9.45
C ASN A 14 14.12 0.52 -8.73
N HIS A 15 13.71 1.65 -8.15
CA HIS A 15 12.44 1.81 -7.44
C HIS A 15 12.28 0.81 -6.30
N ALA A 16 13.33 0.61 -5.54
CA ALA A 16 13.38 -0.27 -4.40
C ALA A 16 13.89 0.45 -3.15
N ALA A 17 13.49 -0.04 -2.01
CA ALA A 17 13.96 0.41 -0.70
C ALA A 17 14.16 -0.79 0.22
N ARG A 18 15.02 -0.63 1.22
CA ARG A 18 15.28 -1.64 2.25
C ARG A 18 15.36 -0.96 3.61
N SER A 19 14.71 -1.52 4.59
CA SER A 19 14.78 -1.05 5.98
C SER A 19 14.39 -2.14 6.96
N VAL A 20 14.67 -1.88 8.21
CA VAL A 20 14.24 -2.70 9.34
C VAL A 20 12.71 -2.67 9.44
N ILE A 21 12.13 -3.81 9.79
CA ILE A 21 10.70 -3.97 10.03
C ILE A 21 10.38 -3.85 11.53
N SER A 22 9.21 -3.30 11.81
CA SER A 22 8.65 -3.23 13.16
C SER A 22 7.17 -3.61 13.12
N PRO A 23 6.62 -4.18 14.21
CA PRO A 23 5.21 -4.55 14.23
C PRO A 23 4.30 -3.34 14.35
N ASP A 24 3.12 -3.42 13.74
CA ASP A 24 2.03 -2.46 13.91
C ASP A 24 0.69 -3.19 13.87
N VAL A 25 -0.10 -3.02 14.91
CA VAL A 25 -1.43 -3.64 15.04
C VAL A 25 -2.55 -2.77 14.46
N ASN A 26 -2.26 -1.52 14.14
CA ASN A 26 -3.24 -0.54 13.66
C ASN A 26 -3.38 -0.50 12.14
N ILE A 27 -2.54 -1.25 11.42
CA ILE A 27 -2.67 -1.42 9.97
C ILE A 27 -3.42 -2.71 9.64
N GLU A 28 -4.04 -2.75 8.48
CA GLU A 28 -4.71 -3.96 7.98
C GLU A 28 -3.68 -5.03 7.58
N THR A 29 -4.12 -6.28 7.50
CA THR A 29 -3.24 -7.41 7.13
C THR A 29 -2.67 -7.30 5.71
N ASN A 30 -3.39 -6.63 4.81
CA ASN A 30 -2.98 -6.39 3.43
C ASN A 30 -2.23 -5.07 3.23
N GLU A 31 -1.99 -4.31 4.30
CA GLU A 31 -1.25 -3.06 4.26
C GLU A 31 0.18 -3.23 4.72
N ILE A 32 1.01 -2.28 4.32
CA ILE A 32 2.37 -2.11 4.81
C ILE A 32 2.58 -0.63 5.18
N GLY A 33 3.11 -0.38 6.36
CA GLY A 33 3.43 0.98 6.79
C GLY A 33 4.74 1.47 6.19
N VAL A 34 4.69 2.60 5.50
CA VAL A 34 5.85 3.18 4.81
C VAL A 34 6.26 4.46 5.50
N PRO A 35 7.54 4.62 5.91
CA PRO A 35 8.04 5.88 6.44
C PRO A 35 8.03 6.99 5.39
N PRO A 36 7.86 8.27 5.78
CA PRO A 36 7.84 9.39 4.84
C PRO A 36 9.13 9.53 4.02
N VAL A 37 10.26 9.14 4.59
CA VAL A 37 11.57 9.18 3.90
C VAL A 37 11.55 8.31 2.65
N PHE A 38 10.99 7.11 2.73
CA PHE A 38 10.86 6.22 1.57
C PHE A 38 9.74 6.66 0.63
N ALA A 39 8.65 7.20 1.15
CA ALA A 39 7.57 7.74 0.35
C ALA A 39 8.03 8.88 -0.57
N LYS A 40 8.98 9.70 -0.12
CA LYS A 40 9.60 10.76 -0.94
C LYS A 40 10.60 10.24 -1.98
N ARG A 41 11.19 9.08 -1.75
CA ARG A 41 12.18 8.49 -2.67
C ARG A 41 11.56 7.62 -3.74
N LEU A 42 10.52 6.89 -3.38
CA LEU A 42 9.80 6.02 -4.31
C LEU A 42 8.76 6.84 -5.07
N THR A 43 8.85 6.82 -6.39
CA THR A 43 8.00 7.62 -7.26
C THR A 43 7.27 6.74 -8.26
N TYR A 44 6.10 7.20 -8.67
CA TYR A 44 5.28 6.56 -9.69
C TYR A 44 4.98 7.55 -10.83
N PRO A 45 5.21 7.17 -12.10
CA PRO A 45 4.90 8.01 -13.23
C PRO A 45 3.40 8.02 -13.50
N GLU A 46 2.71 9.03 -13.01
CA GLU A 46 1.27 9.18 -13.22
C GLU A 46 1.00 10.11 -14.41
N PRO A 47 0.27 9.65 -15.42
CA PRO A 47 -0.08 10.49 -16.57
C PRO A 47 -1.03 11.60 -16.14
N VAL A 48 -0.78 12.82 -16.62
CA VAL A 48 -1.63 13.97 -16.34
C VAL A 48 -2.84 13.95 -17.26
N THR A 49 -4.01 14.00 -16.67
CA THR A 49 -5.30 14.09 -17.36
C THR A 49 -6.09 15.28 -16.85
N VAL A 50 -7.17 15.64 -17.53
CA VAL A 50 -8.06 16.72 -17.08
C VAL A 50 -8.64 16.42 -15.68
N HIS A 51 -8.85 15.15 -15.36
CA HIS A 51 -9.45 14.74 -14.08
C HIS A 51 -8.50 14.84 -12.89
N ASN A 52 -7.20 14.67 -13.10
CA ASN A 52 -6.21 14.71 -12.01
C ASN A 52 -5.29 15.93 -12.07
N TYR A 53 -5.54 16.85 -13.00
CA TYR A 53 -4.67 18.00 -13.25
C TYR A 53 -4.41 18.84 -12.00
N GLU A 54 -5.45 19.21 -11.27
CA GLU A 54 -5.29 20.05 -10.08
C GLU A 54 -4.45 19.39 -9.00
N LEU A 55 -4.66 18.09 -8.80
CA LEU A 55 -3.84 17.30 -7.86
C LEU A 55 -2.38 17.26 -8.33
N MET A 56 -2.14 16.93 -9.59
CA MET A 56 -0.78 16.87 -10.14
C MET A 56 -0.10 18.25 -10.10
N ARG A 57 -0.83 19.31 -10.38
CA ARG A 57 -0.36 20.69 -10.27
C ARG A 57 0.17 21.01 -8.87
N GLN A 58 -0.61 20.69 -7.84
CA GLN A 58 -0.21 20.90 -6.45
C GLN A 58 1.05 20.08 -6.08
N LEU A 59 1.12 18.81 -6.50
CA LEU A 59 2.29 17.97 -6.24
C LEU A 59 3.56 18.53 -6.88
N VAL A 60 3.49 19.06 -8.09
CA VAL A 60 4.63 19.68 -8.78
C VAL A 60 5.08 20.95 -8.05
N ILE A 61 4.15 21.77 -7.57
CA ILE A 61 4.46 22.98 -6.80
C ILE A 61 5.15 22.63 -5.48
N HIS A 62 4.69 21.60 -4.78
CA HIS A 62 5.32 21.16 -3.53
C HIS A 62 6.76 20.70 -3.73
N GLY A 63 7.06 20.06 -4.84
CA GLY A 63 8.41 19.58 -5.16
C GLY A 63 8.81 18.31 -4.38
N PRO A 64 10.12 17.96 -4.40
CA PRO A 64 10.60 16.70 -3.86
C PRO A 64 10.72 16.66 -2.34
N ASP A 65 10.87 17.81 -1.69
CA ASP A 65 11.19 17.86 -0.25
C ASP A 65 9.97 17.84 0.65
N VAL A 66 8.82 18.27 0.13
CA VAL A 66 7.55 18.31 0.86
C VAL A 66 6.69 17.11 0.47
N TYR A 67 6.18 16.38 1.46
CA TYR A 67 5.24 15.30 1.23
C TYR A 67 3.79 15.79 1.49
N PRO A 68 2.84 15.52 0.63
CA PRO A 68 2.94 14.88 -0.69
C PRO A 68 3.51 15.84 -1.75
N GLY A 69 4.32 15.30 -2.65
CA GLY A 69 4.97 16.08 -3.69
C GLY A 69 5.32 15.22 -4.91
N ALA A 70 6.21 15.75 -5.74
CA ALA A 70 6.72 15.07 -6.92
C ALA A 70 8.23 15.25 -7.05
N HIS A 71 8.88 14.31 -7.73
CA HIS A 71 10.32 14.34 -7.95
C HIS A 71 10.70 14.99 -9.29
N ALA A 72 9.95 14.68 -10.32
CA ALA A 72 10.21 15.17 -11.68
C ALA A 72 8.93 15.21 -12.51
N VAL A 73 8.98 15.91 -13.63
CA VAL A 73 7.97 15.88 -14.67
C VAL A 73 8.60 15.31 -15.94
N ARG A 74 7.99 14.31 -16.52
CA ARG A 74 8.39 13.71 -17.79
C ARG A 74 7.55 14.27 -18.91
N ALA A 75 8.19 14.89 -19.89
CA ALA A 75 7.53 15.43 -21.07
C ALA A 75 7.11 14.32 -22.05
N GLU A 76 6.38 14.66 -23.09
CA GLU A 76 5.87 13.77 -24.12
C GLU A 76 6.97 13.07 -24.92
N ASP A 77 8.13 13.73 -25.06
CA ASP A 77 9.33 13.19 -25.73
C ASP A 77 10.20 12.28 -24.85
N GLY A 78 9.82 12.12 -23.57
CA GLY A 78 10.57 11.35 -22.57
C GLY A 78 11.61 12.15 -21.79
N THR A 79 11.76 13.45 -22.04
CA THR A 79 12.67 14.32 -21.29
C THR A 79 12.17 14.53 -19.86
N GLU A 80 13.02 14.29 -18.88
CA GLU A 80 12.69 14.48 -17.45
C GLU A 80 13.25 15.81 -16.95
N THR A 81 12.40 16.62 -16.33
CA THR A 81 12.76 17.84 -15.63
C THR A 81 12.71 17.59 -14.13
N LEU A 82 13.87 17.61 -13.48
CA LEU A 82 13.98 17.42 -12.04
C LEU A 82 13.51 18.67 -11.29
N LEU A 83 12.53 18.51 -10.42
CA LEU A 83 11.96 19.63 -9.63
C LEU A 83 12.91 20.17 -8.56
N LYS A 84 13.89 19.38 -8.16
CA LYS A 84 14.91 19.78 -7.18
C LYS A 84 15.72 21.00 -7.65
N ASN A 85 15.94 21.12 -8.93
CA ASN A 85 16.75 22.16 -9.52
C ASN A 85 15.98 23.46 -9.85
N LEU A 86 14.67 23.46 -9.61
CA LEU A 86 13.77 24.55 -9.94
C LEU A 86 13.35 25.35 -8.69
N SER A 87 13.22 26.65 -8.85
CA SER A 87 12.59 27.52 -7.85
C SER A 87 11.08 27.25 -7.74
N VAL A 88 10.43 27.77 -6.71
CA VAL A 88 8.99 27.64 -6.52
C VAL A 88 8.22 28.28 -7.69
N GLU A 89 8.71 29.39 -8.20
CA GLU A 89 8.11 30.11 -9.33
C GLU A 89 8.21 29.30 -10.62
N GLU A 90 9.38 28.74 -10.90
CA GLU A 90 9.60 27.86 -12.06
C GLU A 90 8.76 26.57 -11.97
N ARG A 91 8.64 25.98 -10.78
CA ARG A 91 7.76 24.82 -10.54
C ARG A 91 6.29 25.16 -10.78
N THR A 92 5.86 26.34 -10.35
CA THR A 92 4.49 26.82 -10.59
C THR A 92 4.22 27.05 -12.09
N ALA A 93 5.17 27.63 -12.79
CA ALA A 93 5.07 27.79 -14.24
C ALA A 93 4.99 26.44 -14.97
N LEU A 94 5.83 25.49 -14.59
CA LEU A 94 5.81 24.14 -15.15
C LEU A 94 4.49 23.41 -14.82
N ALA A 95 3.99 23.57 -13.60
CA ALA A 95 2.72 22.98 -13.16
C ALA A 95 1.52 23.49 -13.98
N ASN A 96 1.52 24.77 -14.32
CA ASN A 96 0.46 25.36 -15.14
C ASN A 96 0.51 24.89 -16.61
N GLN A 97 1.64 24.33 -17.05
CA GLN A 97 1.83 23.83 -18.42
C GLN A 97 1.66 22.30 -18.56
N LEU A 98 1.24 21.61 -17.51
CA LEU A 98 1.13 20.13 -17.52
C LEU A 98 0.17 19.59 -18.60
N LEU A 99 -0.88 20.33 -18.93
CA LEU A 99 -1.83 19.95 -19.98
C LEU A 99 -1.49 20.57 -21.36
N THR A 100 -0.50 21.43 -21.42
CA THR A 100 -0.10 22.10 -22.67
C THR A 100 0.82 21.17 -23.47
N PRO A 101 0.48 20.82 -24.73
CA PRO A 101 1.34 19.98 -25.55
C PRO A 101 2.71 20.63 -25.81
N GLN A 102 3.75 19.83 -25.80
CA GLN A 102 5.10 20.28 -26.15
C GLN A 102 5.14 20.63 -27.65
N GLY A 103 5.56 21.86 -27.98
CA GLY A 103 5.62 22.34 -29.36
C GLY A 103 4.56 23.36 -29.75
N GLN A 104 3.57 23.65 -28.92
CA GLN A 104 2.69 24.81 -29.07
C GLN A 104 3.27 26.06 -28.40
N THR A 105 4.53 26.34 -28.65
CA THR A 105 4.98 27.75 -28.55
C THR A 105 4.30 28.53 -29.65
N SER A 106 3.84 29.71 -29.30
CA SER A 106 3.00 30.66 -30.02
C SER A 106 3.39 31.01 -31.50
N ARG A 107 4.26 30.26 -32.13
CA ARG A 107 4.70 30.40 -33.51
C ARG A 107 4.05 29.49 -34.55
N GLN A 108 3.40 28.40 -34.12
CA GLN A 108 2.75 27.44 -35.04
C GLN A 108 1.23 27.56 -35.15
N ALA A 109 0.61 28.53 -34.46
CA ALA A 109 -0.79 28.86 -34.68
C ALA A 109 -1.03 29.76 -35.93
N ARG A 110 0.02 30.10 -36.67
CA ARG A 110 -0.09 30.86 -37.93
C ARG A 110 0.48 30.05 -39.10
N GLY A 111 -0.42 29.40 -39.80
CA GLY A 111 -0.16 28.98 -41.18
C GLY A 111 0.18 27.52 -41.34
N THR A 112 -0.78 26.73 -41.75
CA THR A 112 -0.80 26.24 -43.12
C THR A 112 -2.09 25.42 -43.34
N PHE A 113 -3.03 26.02 -44.00
CA PHE A 113 -4.01 25.31 -44.81
C PHE A 113 -3.25 24.81 -46.06
N GLY A 114 -3.33 23.52 -46.32
CA GLY A 114 -2.96 22.95 -47.62
C GLY A 114 -1.73 22.07 -47.61
N GLY A 115 -1.97 20.76 -47.65
CA GLY A 115 -0.97 19.73 -47.92
C GLY A 115 -1.49 18.34 -47.61
N VAL A 116 -1.98 17.66 -48.64
CA VAL A 116 -2.23 16.22 -48.64
C VAL A 116 -0.91 15.50 -48.42
N GLY A 117 -0.65 15.09 -47.21
CA GLY A 117 0.50 14.26 -46.85
C GLY A 117 0.20 13.59 -45.52
N GLY A 118 0.04 12.28 -45.52
CA GLY A 118 -0.24 11.48 -44.35
C GLY A 118 0.79 11.70 -43.25
N THR A 119 0.48 12.58 -42.32
CA THR A 119 1.21 12.68 -41.05
C THR A 119 0.91 11.41 -40.25
N LEU A 120 1.89 10.57 -40.11
CA LEU A 120 1.95 9.59 -39.04
C LEU A 120 1.60 10.33 -37.73
N ARG A 121 0.38 10.16 -37.24
CA ARG A 121 0.01 10.62 -35.90
C ARG A 121 0.90 9.89 -34.92
N THR A 122 1.96 10.54 -34.44
CA THR A 122 2.65 10.11 -33.26
C THR A 122 1.59 9.99 -32.16
N PRO A 123 1.54 8.86 -31.45
CA PRO A 123 0.57 8.72 -30.37
C PRO A 123 0.79 9.87 -29.39
N VAL A 124 -0.26 10.64 -29.15
CA VAL A 124 -0.23 11.73 -28.19
C VAL A 124 -0.10 11.09 -26.80
N THR A 125 1.12 11.07 -26.30
CA THR A 125 1.40 10.64 -24.93
C THR A 125 1.23 11.85 -24.01
N ASN A 126 0.50 11.65 -22.93
CA ASN A 126 0.35 12.68 -21.91
C ASN A 126 1.67 12.88 -21.16
N LYS A 127 1.91 14.10 -20.68
CA LYS A 127 2.97 14.33 -19.71
C LYS A 127 2.74 13.49 -18.47
N GLN A 128 3.81 13.05 -17.84
CA GLN A 128 3.79 12.24 -16.63
C GLN A 128 4.46 12.99 -15.48
N VAL A 129 3.83 12.95 -14.32
CA VAL A 129 4.42 13.46 -13.08
C VAL A 129 4.94 12.26 -12.28
N LEU A 130 6.23 12.27 -11.93
CA LEU A 130 6.84 11.31 -11.03
C LEU A 130 6.48 11.71 -9.60
N ARG A 131 5.27 11.37 -9.18
CA ARG A 131 4.75 11.70 -7.87
C ARG A 131 5.32 10.79 -6.79
N HIS A 132 5.36 11.28 -5.56
CA HIS A 132 5.71 10.46 -4.41
C HIS A 132 4.73 9.30 -4.22
N LEU A 133 5.20 8.26 -3.57
CA LEU A 133 4.34 7.18 -3.09
C LEU A 133 3.27 7.75 -2.16
N ARG A 134 2.02 7.36 -2.36
CA ARG A 134 0.90 7.76 -1.51
C ARG A 134 0.17 6.56 -0.95
N THR A 135 -0.61 6.79 0.09
CA THR A 135 -1.47 5.77 0.68
C THR A 135 -2.43 5.21 -0.38
N GLY A 136 -2.51 3.89 -0.47
CA GLY A 136 -3.30 3.17 -1.46
C GLY A 136 -2.50 2.64 -2.66
N ASP A 137 -1.25 3.06 -2.84
CA ASP A 137 -0.38 2.48 -3.85
C ASP A 137 0.00 1.05 -3.49
N ILE A 138 0.26 0.22 -4.50
CA ILE A 138 0.65 -1.17 -4.29
C ILE A 138 2.17 -1.31 -4.29
N LEU A 139 2.69 -2.06 -3.34
CA LEU A 139 4.11 -2.37 -3.19
C LEU A 139 4.30 -3.88 -3.13
N VAL A 140 5.39 -4.37 -3.70
CA VAL A 140 5.81 -5.76 -3.53
C VAL A 140 6.86 -5.83 -2.43
N MET A 141 6.55 -6.60 -1.40
CA MET A 141 7.44 -6.81 -0.25
C MET A 141 8.13 -8.16 -0.36
N ASN A 142 9.39 -8.21 -0.04
CA ASN A 142 10.19 -9.42 -0.03
C ASN A 142 11.11 -9.46 1.19
N ARG A 143 11.23 -10.63 1.81
CA ARG A 143 12.28 -10.93 2.78
C ARG A 143 13.14 -12.07 2.26
N GLN A 144 14.45 -11.89 2.31
CA GLN A 144 15.40 -12.94 1.97
C GLN A 144 15.69 -13.82 3.20
N PRO A 145 15.85 -15.15 3.02
CA PRO A 145 15.77 -15.90 1.77
C PRO A 145 14.33 -16.10 1.28
N THR A 146 14.11 -16.00 -0.03
CA THR A 146 12.80 -16.22 -0.67
C THR A 146 12.64 -17.71 -0.97
N LEU A 147 12.15 -18.47 0.01
CA LEU A 147 12.08 -19.93 -0.06
C LEU A 147 10.80 -20.46 -0.69
N HIS A 148 9.73 -19.69 -0.71
CA HIS A 148 8.43 -20.10 -1.23
C HIS A 148 7.65 -18.89 -1.77
N LYS A 149 6.58 -19.15 -2.49
CA LYS A 149 5.77 -18.10 -3.13
C LYS A 149 5.32 -16.98 -2.17
N PRO A 150 4.80 -17.25 -0.95
CA PRO A 150 4.37 -16.18 -0.04
C PRO A 150 5.50 -15.34 0.58
N SER A 151 6.76 -15.67 0.33
CA SER A 151 7.89 -14.81 0.75
C SER A 151 8.01 -13.52 -0.06
N MET A 152 7.21 -13.36 -1.11
CA MET A 152 7.10 -12.17 -1.93
C MET A 152 5.62 -11.91 -2.22
N MET A 153 5.06 -10.88 -1.61
CA MET A 153 3.63 -10.56 -1.71
C MET A 153 3.44 -9.06 -1.95
N ALA A 154 2.32 -8.71 -2.58
CA ALA A 154 1.91 -7.33 -2.76
C ALA A 154 1.06 -6.84 -1.59
N HIS A 155 1.41 -5.65 -1.09
CA HIS A 155 0.70 -4.95 -0.03
C HIS A 155 0.28 -3.57 -0.47
N ARG A 156 -0.83 -3.07 0.06
CA ARG A 156 -1.19 -1.66 -0.08
C ARG A 156 -0.35 -0.80 0.84
N ALA A 157 0.22 0.26 0.29
CA ALA A 157 1.00 1.20 1.08
C ALA A 157 0.10 2.05 1.98
N ARG A 158 0.55 2.27 3.19
CA ARG A 158 0.02 3.28 4.10
C ARG A 158 1.18 4.13 4.60
N VAL A 159 1.19 5.40 4.21
CA VAL A 159 2.25 6.31 4.63
C VAL A 159 1.97 6.78 6.05
N LEU A 160 2.90 6.46 6.96
CA LEU A 160 2.78 6.77 8.39
C LEU A 160 3.71 7.93 8.74
N GLN A 161 3.13 9.06 9.08
CA GLN A 161 3.89 10.24 9.52
C GLN A 161 4.58 9.97 10.86
N GLY A 162 5.84 10.40 10.97
CA GLY A 162 6.64 10.22 12.18
C GLY A 162 7.33 8.87 12.35
N GLU A 163 7.02 7.89 11.52
CA GLU A 163 7.67 6.58 11.55
C GLU A 163 8.99 6.57 10.78
N ARG A 164 9.91 5.69 11.19
CA ARG A 164 11.22 5.55 10.57
C ARG A 164 11.49 4.16 10.03
N THR A 165 10.74 3.17 10.49
CA THR A 165 10.84 1.77 10.08
C THR A 165 9.64 1.36 9.23
N ILE A 166 9.82 0.30 8.44
CA ILE A 166 8.70 -0.34 7.73
C ILE A 166 7.82 -1.03 8.76
N ARG A 167 6.52 -0.77 8.72
CA ARG A 167 5.55 -1.36 9.63
C ARG A 167 4.82 -2.52 8.98
N MET A 168 4.73 -3.64 9.67
CA MET A 168 4.11 -4.86 9.18
C MET A 168 3.17 -5.45 10.22
N HIS A 169 2.03 -6.00 9.77
CA HIS A 169 1.10 -6.71 10.64
C HIS A 169 1.67 -8.07 11.04
N TYR A 170 1.47 -8.48 12.27
CA TYR A 170 1.96 -9.75 12.82
C TYR A 170 1.52 -10.99 12.01
N ALA A 171 0.31 -10.98 11.46
CA ALA A 171 -0.23 -12.10 10.71
C ALA A 171 0.63 -12.51 9.50
N ASN A 172 1.40 -11.59 8.94
CA ASN A 172 2.25 -11.85 7.77
C ASN A 172 3.63 -12.42 8.12
N CYS A 173 3.99 -12.46 9.39
CA CYS A 173 5.32 -12.92 9.81
C CYS A 173 5.64 -14.35 9.38
N ASN A 174 4.67 -15.25 9.46
CA ASN A 174 4.86 -16.64 9.04
C ASN A 174 5.10 -16.78 7.53
N SER A 175 4.47 -15.92 6.72
CA SER A 175 4.66 -15.92 5.27
C SER A 175 6.09 -15.51 4.89
N TYR A 176 6.66 -14.56 5.60
CA TYR A 176 8.01 -14.05 5.36
C TYR A 176 9.07 -14.76 6.22
N ASN A 177 8.65 -15.61 7.14
CA ASN A 177 9.51 -16.14 8.20
C ASN A 177 10.30 -15.02 8.89
N ALA A 178 9.57 -13.94 9.22
CA ALA A 178 10.12 -12.71 9.79
C ALA A 178 9.84 -12.62 11.29
N ASP A 179 10.79 -12.05 12.01
CA ASP A 179 10.63 -11.60 13.38
C ASP A 179 11.07 -10.13 13.50
N PHE A 180 11.00 -9.56 14.67
CA PHE A 180 11.28 -8.15 14.88
C PHE A 180 12.52 -7.91 15.75
N ASP A 181 13.52 -8.76 15.59
CA ASP A 181 14.82 -8.67 16.29
C ASP A 181 15.89 -7.90 15.51
N GLY A 182 15.52 -7.24 14.43
CA GLY A 182 16.41 -6.50 13.54
C GLY A 182 16.31 -6.92 12.09
N ASP A 183 15.34 -7.75 11.73
CA ASP A 183 15.09 -8.18 10.35
C ASP A 183 14.81 -6.99 9.44
N GLU A 184 15.32 -7.10 8.22
CA GLU A 184 15.10 -6.14 7.15
C GLU A 184 14.28 -6.75 6.01
N MET A 185 13.44 -5.93 5.39
CA MET A 185 12.68 -6.32 4.20
C MET A 185 12.93 -5.37 3.04
N ASN A 186 12.81 -5.92 1.84
CA ASN A 186 12.91 -5.16 0.60
C ASN A 186 11.52 -4.76 0.12
N MET A 187 11.44 -3.55 -0.40
CA MET A 187 10.22 -2.94 -0.92
C MET A 187 10.45 -2.60 -2.39
N HIS A 188 9.56 -3.05 -3.27
CA HIS A 188 9.61 -2.76 -4.70
C HIS A 188 8.34 -2.04 -5.14
N PHE A 189 8.51 -0.96 -5.89
CA PHE A 189 7.38 -0.16 -6.36
C PHE A 189 7.11 -0.39 -7.85
N PRO A 190 6.04 -1.11 -8.23
CA PRO A 190 5.66 -1.31 -9.62
C PRO A 190 5.39 0.00 -10.34
N GLN A 191 5.94 0.16 -11.54
CA GLN A 191 5.94 1.43 -12.28
C GLN A 191 4.91 1.51 -13.41
N SER A 192 4.30 0.39 -13.80
CA SER A 192 3.30 0.36 -14.87
C SER A 192 1.91 0.03 -14.32
N GLN A 193 0.87 0.44 -15.04
CA GLN A 193 -0.51 0.10 -14.70
C GLN A 193 -0.75 -1.41 -14.77
N MET A 194 -0.11 -2.09 -15.71
CA MET A 194 -0.19 -3.54 -15.87
C MET A 194 0.39 -4.27 -14.66
N ALA A 195 1.60 -3.87 -14.23
CA ALA A 195 2.23 -4.42 -13.03
C ALA A 195 1.42 -4.14 -11.76
N ARG A 196 0.83 -2.96 -11.63
CA ARG A 196 -0.07 -2.62 -10.52
C ARG A 196 -1.31 -3.52 -10.50
N ALA A 197 -1.94 -3.73 -11.65
CA ALA A 197 -3.11 -4.61 -11.76
C ALA A 197 -2.76 -6.06 -11.37
N GLU A 198 -1.63 -6.57 -11.81
CA GLU A 198 -1.12 -7.89 -11.43
C GLU A 198 -0.90 -8.00 -9.91
N CYS A 199 -0.30 -6.98 -9.30
CA CYS A 199 -0.11 -6.92 -7.87
C CYS A 199 -1.45 -6.89 -7.10
N TYR A 200 -2.42 -6.11 -7.56
CA TYR A 200 -3.73 -6.03 -6.91
C TYR A 200 -4.54 -7.33 -6.99
N HIS A 201 -4.48 -8.03 -8.09
CA HIS A 201 -5.38 -9.15 -8.36
C HIS A 201 -4.74 -10.52 -8.17
N ILE A 202 -3.42 -10.65 -8.36
CA ILE A 202 -2.71 -11.94 -8.32
C ILE A 202 -1.79 -12.03 -7.12
N ALA A 203 -0.87 -11.08 -6.97
CA ALA A 203 0.15 -11.10 -5.92
C ALA A 203 -0.32 -10.54 -4.58
N ASN A 204 -1.56 -10.10 -4.48
CA ASN A 204 -2.12 -9.53 -3.26
C ASN A 204 -1.97 -10.49 -2.07
N THR A 205 -1.64 -9.95 -0.93
CA THR A 205 -1.49 -10.69 0.33
C THR A 205 -2.72 -11.51 0.70
N ASP A 206 -3.92 -10.99 0.45
CA ASP A 206 -5.17 -11.70 0.74
C ASP A 206 -5.34 -12.99 -0.07
N ASN A 207 -4.75 -13.07 -1.26
CA ASN A 207 -4.77 -14.24 -2.14
C ASN A 207 -3.67 -15.27 -1.80
N GLN A 208 -2.78 -14.97 -0.86
CA GLN A 208 -1.65 -15.82 -0.46
C GLN A 208 -1.85 -16.44 0.93
N TYR A 209 -3.09 -16.64 1.33
CA TYR A 209 -3.42 -17.18 2.65
C TYR A 209 -3.10 -18.67 2.79
N LEU A 210 -3.32 -19.44 1.74
CA LEU A 210 -3.09 -20.89 1.71
C LEU A 210 -1.74 -21.21 1.08
N VAL A 211 -1.05 -22.20 1.64
CA VAL A 211 0.20 -22.72 1.08
C VAL A 211 -0.09 -23.47 -0.22
N PRO A 212 0.58 -23.15 -1.34
CA PRO A 212 0.31 -23.80 -2.63
C PRO A 212 0.58 -25.31 -2.65
N THR A 213 1.48 -25.81 -1.79
CA THR A 213 1.89 -27.22 -1.77
C THR A 213 0.93 -28.11 -1.00
N SER A 214 0.38 -27.63 0.13
CA SER A 214 -0.43 -28.45 1.03
C SER A 214 -1.87 -27.94 1.19
N GLY A 215 -2.15 -26.72 0.77
CA GLY A 215 -3.46 -26.07 0.96
C GLY A 215 -3.76 -25.66 2.41
N ASN A 216 -2.79 -25.77 3.31
CA ASN A 216 -2.97 -25.37 4.70
C ASN A 216 -2.83 -23.83 4.86
N PRO A 217 -3.53 -23.24 5.84
CA PRO A 217 -3.33 -21.83 6.17
C PRO A 217 -1.90 -21.56 6.64
N LEU A 218 -1.29 -20.52 6.09
CA LEU A 218 0.07 -20.11 6.45
C LEU A 218 0.08 -19.12 7.62
N ARG A 219 -0.99 -18.36 7.79
CA ARG A 219 -1.10 -17.31 8.80
C ARG A 219 -1.69 -17.83 10.10
N GLY A 220 -1.23 -17.25 11.21
CA GLY A 220 -1.70 -17.57 12.53
C GLY A 220 -1.34 -16.48 13.54
N LEU A 221 -1.73 -16.70 14.77
CA LEU A 221 -1.35 -15.82 15.88
C LEU A 221 0.10 -16.06 16.26
N ILE A 222 0.87 -14.97 16.41
CA ILE A 222 2.25 -15.01 16.88
C ILE A 222 2.51 -13.88 17.89
N GLN A 223 3.56 -14.05 18.69
CA GLN A 223 4.07 -13.05 19.63
C GLN A 223 2.94 -12.36 20.44
N ASP A 224 2.75 -11.06 20.31
CA ASP A 224 1.77 -10.29 21.10
C ASP A 224 0.33 -10.73 20.89
N HIS A 225 -0.02 -11.28 19.74
CA HIS A 225 -1.36 -11.84 19.50
C HIS A 225 -1.62 -13.09 20.31
N VAL A 226 -0.60 -13.93 20.53
CA VAL A 226 -0.69 -15.10 21.42
C VAL A 226 -0.87 -14.64 22.87
N VAL A 227 -0.08 -13.66 23.30
CA VAL A 227 -0.20 -13.07 24.64
C VAL A 227 -1.59 -12.47 24.85
N GLY A 228 -2.08 -11.70 23.88
CA GLY A 228 -3.43 -11.13 23.90
C GLY A 228 -4.52 -12.22 23.97
N GLY A 229 -4.37 -13.29 23.21
CA GLY A 229 -5.28 -14.44 23.24
C GLY A 229 -5.31 -15.15 24.60
N VAL A 230 -4.16 -15.36 25.22
CA VAL A 230 -4.05 -15.93 26.57
C VAL A 230 -4.70 -15.02 27.60
N TRP A 231 -4.44 -13.72 27.52
CA TRP A 231 -5.06 -12.74 28.42
C TRP A 231 -6.58 -12.73 28.29
N MET A 232 -7.10 -12.68 27.07
CA MET A 232 -8.55 -12.67 26.84
C MET A 232 -9.24 -13.95 27.29
N THR A 233 -8.59 -15.10 27.19
CA THR A 233 -9.16 -16.40 27.57
C THR A 233 -8.96 -16.75 29.04
N SER A 234 -8.30 -15.90 29.81
CA SER A 234 -8.14 -16.04 31.25
C SER A 234 -9.48 -15.98 31.98
N LYS A 235 -9.63 -16.79 33.05
CA LYS A 235 -10.88 -16.86 33.86
C LYS A 235 -11.27 -15.51 34.48
N ASN A 236 -10.30 -14.67 34.80
CA ASN A 236 -10.51 -13.42 35.53
C ASN A 236 -10.71 -12.21 34.60
N THR A 237 -10.67 -12.42 33.29
CA THR A 237 -10.86 -11.36 32.30
C THR A 237 -12.35 -11.10 32.08
N LEU A 238 -12.82 -9.97 32.62
CA LEU A 238 -14.20 -9.53 32.52
C LEU A 238 -14.24 -8.10 31.97
N TYR A 239 -15.14 -7.87 31.04
CA TYR A 239 -15.34 -6.59 30.39
C TYR A 239 -16.67 -5.95 30.75
N THR A 240 -16.70 -4.62 30.81
CA THR A 240 -17.93 -3.85 30.87
C THR A 240 -18.68 -3.91 29.54
N ARG A 241 -19.91 -3.43 29.50
CA ARG A 241 -20.68 -3.35 28.27
C ARG A 241 -19.97 -2.52 27.19
N ASP A 242 -19.43 -1.38 27.58
CA ASP A 242 -18.76 -0.46 26.65
C ASP A 242 -17.48 -1.07 26.09
N GLU A 243 -16.67 -1.68 26.94
CA GLU A 243 -15.44 -2.40 26.53
C GLU A 243 -15.75 -3.58 25.59
N TYR A 244 -16.77 -4.37 25.91
CA TYR A 244 -17.22 -5.47 25.07
C TYR A 244 -17.67 -4.98 23.69
N GLN A 245 -18.49 -3.97 23.63
CA GLN A 245 -18.99 -3.40 22.37
C GLN A 245 -17.85 -2.78 21.55
N GLN A 246 -16.91 -2.11 22.19
CA GLN A 246 -15.77 -1.50 21.53
C GLN A 246 -14.84 -2.55 20.91
N LEU A 247 -14.57 -3.65 21.64
CA LEU A 247 -13.75 -4.76 21.12
C LEU A 247 -14.42 -5.43 19.92
N ILE A 248 -15.71 -5.69 19.99
CA ILE A 248 -16.46 -6.30 18.88
C ILE A 248 -16.50 -5.38 17.68
N PHE A 249 -16.77 -4.10 17.85
CA PHE A 249 -16.79 -3.13 16.76
C PHE A 249 -15.41 -2.98 16.11
N GLY A 250 -14.33 -3.02 16.90
CA GLY A 250 -12.97 -2.98 16.39
C GLY A 250 -12.64 -4.16 15.48
N ALA A 251 -13.17 -5.34 15.79
CA ALA A 251 -12.96 -6.57 15.01
C ALA A 251 -13.93 -6.72 13.82
N LEU A 252 -15.18 -6.29 14.00
CA LEU A 252 -16.28 -6.49 13.04
C LEU A 252 -16.73 -5.15 12.43
N ARG A 253 -15.83 -4.41 11.82
CA ARG A 253 -16.18 -3.17 11.11
C ARG A 253 -17.08 -3.51 9.92
N PRO A 254 -18.31 -2.97 9.84
CA PRO A 254 -19.25 -3.27 8.76
C PRO A 254 -18.69 -2.98 7.36
N GLU A 255 -17.91 -1.92 7.25
CA GLU A 255 -17.25 -1.48 6.01
C GLU A 255 -16.22 -2.48 5.47
N THR A 256 -15.53 -3.19 6.38
CA THR A 256 -14.45 -4.10 6.02
C THR A 256 -14.97 -5.50 5.70
N TYR A 257 -16.01 -5.96 6.38
CA TYR A 257 -16.46 -7.37 6.30
C TYR A 257 -17.80 -7.58 5.60
N GLY A 258 -18.41 -6.53 5.06
CA GLY A 258 -19.68 -6.65 4.36
C GLY A 258 -20.83 -7.20 5.22
N ILE A 259 -20.69 -7.12 6.53
CA ILE A 259 -21.72 -7.53 7.49
C ILE A 259 -22.84 -6.49 7.41
N GLY A 260 -23.85 -6.77 6.62
CA GLY A 260 -24.97 -5.89 6.39
C GLY A 260 -25.76 -5.61 7.68
N GLY A 261 -25.42 -4.54 8.34
CA GLY A 261 -26.28 -3.81 9.26
C GLY A 261 -26.32 -4.24 10.72
N ARG A 262 -26.37 -5.50 11.13
CA ARG A 262 -26.48 -5.87 12.55
C ARG A 262 -25.41 -6.86 13.00
N ILE A 263 -24.57 -6.41 13.94
CA ILE A 263 -23.69 -7.28 14.71
C ILE A 263 -24.54 -8.03 15.75
N ARG A 264 -24.50 -9.37 15.73
CA ARG A 264 -25.10 -10.20 16.77
C ARG A 264 -24.26 -10.16 18.02
N THR A 265 -24.87 -9.88 19.16
CA THR A 265 -24.21 -9.84 20.46
C THR A 265 -24.70 -10.98 21.36
N LEU A 266 -23.89 -11.36 22.33
CA LEU A 266 -24.24 -12.34 23.34
C LEU A 266 -24.73 -11.65 24.61
N PRO A 267 -25.60 -12.30 25.40
CA PRO A 267 -25.95 -11.82 26.73
C PRO A 267 -24.73 -11.87 27.66
N PRO A 268 -24.68 -11.07 28.71
CA PRO A 268 -23.56 -11.05 29.64
C PRO A 268 -23.45 -12.40 30.40
N ALA A 269 -22.22 -12.80 30.71
CA ALA A 269 -21.96 -13.99 31.53
C ALA A 269 -22.36 -13.77 32.99
N ILE A 270 -22.25 -12.55 33.48
CA ILE A 270 -22.62 -12.15 34.84
C ILE A 270 -23.65 -11.03 34.73
N PHE A 271 -24.83 -11.20 35.34
CA PHE A 271 -25.90 -10.20 35.32
C PHE A 271 -25.86 -9.25 36.52
N ARG A 272 -25.44 -9.74 37.69
CA ARG A 272 -25.45 -8.98 38.94
C ARG A 272 -24.11 -9.08 39.66
N PRO A 273 -23.65 -8.04 40.35
CA PRO A 273 -24.32 -6.76 40.55
C PRO A 273 -24.35 -5.87 39.31
N VAL A 274 -23.39 -6.06 38.37
CA VAL A 274 -23.25 -5.29 37.11
C VAL A 274 -23.06 -6.26 35.97
N PRO A 275 -23.65 -6.06 34.78
CA PRO A 275 -23.43 -6.90 33.62
C PRO A 275 -21.96 -6.96 33.23
N ARG A 276 -21.43 -8.17 33.05
CA ARG A 276 -20.05 -8.40 32.64
C ARG A 276 -19.98 -9.50 31.56
N TRP A 277 -19.09 -9.28 30.61
CA TRP A 277 -18.77 -10.23 29.53
C TRP A 277 -17.36 -10.80 29.73
N THR A 278 -17.17 -12.04 29.40
CA THR A 278 -15.84 -12.67 29.42
C THR A 278 -15.10 -12.41 28.11
N GLY A 279 -13.78 -12.49 28.13
CA GLY A 279 -12.98 -12.41 26.90
C GLY A 279 -13.28 -13.54 25.91
N LYS A 280 -13.62 -14.74 26.40
CA LYS A 280 -14.10 -15.85 25.56
C LYS A 280 -15.39 -15.53 24.83
N GLN A 281 -16.32 -14.79 25.48
CA GLN A 281 -17.54 -14.31 24.84
C GLN A 281 -17.25 -13.30 23.72
N VAL A 282 -16.24 -12.45 23.86
CA VAL A 282 -15.79 -11.54 22.77
C VAL A 282 -15.37 -12.37 21.54
N ILE A 283 -14.54 -13.38 21.74
CA ILE A 283 -14.07 -14.28 20.67
C ILE A 283 -15.26 -15.03 20.05
N SER A 284 -16.13 -15.58 20.87
CA SER A 284 -17.33 -16.30 20.41
C SER A 284 -18.26 -15.40 19.61
N THR A 285 -18.44 -14.17 20.02
CA THR A 285 -19.25 -13.16 19.30
C THR A 285 -18.67 -12.87 17.92
N ILE A 286 -17.35 -12.70 17.82
CA ILE A 286 -16.66 -12.46 16.55
C ILE A 286 -16.87 -13.66 15.62
N LEU A 287 -16.61 -14.87 16.09
CA LEU A 287 -16.80 -16.09 15.30
C LEU A 287 -18.25 -16.30 14.86
N LEU A 288 -19.22 -16.00 15.71
CA LEU A 288 -20.64 -16.09 15.38
C LEU A 288 -21.04 -15.16 14.22
N ASN A 289 -20.46 -13.97 14.16
CA ASN A 289 -20.74 -12.99 13.10
C ASN A 289 -19.99 -13.27 11.79
N VAL A 290 -18.80 -13.87 11.89
CA VAL A 290 -17.95 -14.18 10.72
C VAL A 290 -18.35 -15.52 10.07
N THR A 291 -18.86 -16.47 10.84
CA THR A 291 -19.26 -17.78 10.32
C THR A 291 -20.50 -17.67 9.41
N PRO A 292 -20.43 -18.18 8.17
CA PRO A 292 -21.58 -18.16 7.26
C PRO A 292 -22.79 -18.91 7.83
N PRO A 293 -24.02 -18.47 7.51
CA PRO A 293 -25.25 -19.11 8.02
C PRO A 293 -25.38 -20.60 7.67
N HIS A 294 -24.77 -21.04 6.59
CA HIS A 294 -24.80 -22.43 6.15
C HIS A 294 -23.83 -23.36 6.89
N ALA A 295 -22.96 -22.80 7.70
CA ALA A 295 -21.97 -23.53 8.49
C ALA A 295 -22.30 -23.53 10.00
N GLN A 296 -23.49 -23.06 10.36
CA GLN A 296 -23.98 -23.03 11.74
C GLN A 296 -24.82 -24.26 12.08
#